data_f1a110dd06a570723dcfd9bd21282a9c
#
_entry.id   f1a110dd06a570723dcfd9bd21282a9c
#
_cell.length_a   1.000
_cell.length_b   1.000
_cell.length_c   1.000
_cell.angle_alpha   90.00
_cell.angle_beta   90.00
_cell.angle_gamma   90.00
#
_symmetry.space_group_name_H-M   'P 1'
#
loop_
_entity.id
_entity.type
_entity.pdbx_description
1 polymer ?
#
loop_
_entity_poly.entity_id
_entity_poly.type
_entity_poly.pdbx_seq_one_letter_code
_entity_poly.pdbx_strand_id
1 'polypeptide(L)'
;MLNLDFTLENILHRISSLEGLSEDAVLSILGEPSLNKVYDPDSDTDNHNNPSAPQYLVYPLAWDTVDSEHISSDICVIDFGESFAASQPPEALGIPGPYRSPELILEQKAGYGSDLWALGCTLFEIRTGRKLFDQFDDEDDVCLDAMVQVLGIMPEPWWSTTWVERKRLYEDRADDVGKAIAIWDQEQHDGTVSERIIHPSVAEGARSLSDKLAPGLWHLSGESRGSDHHREISPRERALFADLLSKLLTYAPEKRISASSALQHEWFKYNENIQ
;
A
#
# COMPACT_ATOMS: atom_id res chain seq x y z
N MET A 1 17.69 -13.41 1.90
CA MET A 1 17.26 -12.60 0.76
C MET A 1 16.14 -11.70 1.24
N LEU A 2 16.18 -10.43 0.93
CA LEU A 2 15.18 -9.42 1.23
C LEU A 2 14.50 -9.05 -0.08
N ASN A 3 13.20 -8.86 -0.08
CA ASN A 3 12.45 -8.49 -1.29
C ASN A 3 11.97 -7.04 -1.27
N LEU A 4 11.94 -6.36 -0.21
CA LEU A 4 11.47 -4.98 0.05
C LEU A 4 10.34 -4.42 -0.84
N ASP A 5 10.17 -4.93 -2.07
CA ASP A 5 9.08 -4.60 -3.00
C ASP A 5 7.89 -5.58 -2.87
N PHE A 6 7.55 -5.89 -1.61
CA PHE A 6 6.41 -6.73 -1.30
C PHE A 6 5.12 -5.90 -1.32
N THR A 7 4.64 -5.62 -2.52
CA THR A 7 3.42 -4.83 -2.79
C THR A 7 2.29 -5.72 -3.29
N LEU A 8 1.04 -5.23 -3.24
CA LEU A 8 -0.11 -5.97 -3.74
C LEU A 8 0.03 -6.30 -5.24
N GLU A 9 0.61 -5.40 -6.01
CA GLU A 9 0.82 -5.54 -7.46
C GLU A 9 1.74 -6.72 -7.81
N ASN A 10 2.59 -7.14 -6.87
CA ASN A 10 3.53 -8.26 -7.01
C ASN A 10 2.97 -9.59 -6.44
N ILE A 11 1.68 -9.65 -6.10
CA ILE A 11 0.98 -10.85 -5.63
C ILE A 11 -0.10 -11.23 -6.64
N LEU A 12 0.12 -12.32 -7.36
CA LEU A 12 -0.77 -12.77 -8.42
C LEU A 12 -1.44 -14.10 -8.08
N HIS A 13 -2.68 -14.26 -8.51
CA HIS A 13 -3.32 -15.56 -8.58
C HIS A 13 -2.78 -16.36 -9.77
N ARG A 14 -2.66 -17.65 -9.60
CA ARG A 14 -2.37 -18.56 -10.73
C ARG A 14 -3.63 -18.80 -11.53
N ILE A 15 -3.49 -18.77 -12.84
CA ILE A 15 -4.55 -19.25 -13.74
C ILE A 15 -4.33 -20.76 -13.89
N SER A 16 -5.39 -21.52 -13.69
CA SER A 16 -5.38 -22.97 -13.85
C SER A 16 -5.99 -23.36 -15.21
N SER A 17 -5.58 -24.53 -15.69
CA SER A 17 -6.23 -25.21 -16.83
C SER A 17 -6.11 -24.55 -18.20
N LEU A 18 -5.16 -23.62 -18.42
CA LEU A 18 -4.91 -23.07 -19.77
C LEU A 18 -3.83 -23.85 -20.54
N GLU A 19 -3.05 -24.68 -19.87
CA GLU A 19 -1.93 -25.40 -20.49
C GLU A 19 -2.45 -26.43 -21.49
N GLY A 20 -1.93 -26.38 -22.73
CA GLY A 20 -2.30 -27.29 -23.81
C GLY A 20 -3.62 -26.95 -24.51
N LEU A 21 -4.30 -25.86 -24.17
CA LEU A 21 -5.48 -25.40 -24.91
C LEU A 21 -5.09 -24.73 -26.23
N SER A 22 -6.01 -24.78 -27.18
CA SER A 22 -5.90 -24.00 -28.42
C SER A 22 -6.16 -22.51 -28.14
N GLU A 23 -5.69 -21.63 -29.04
CA GLU A 23 -5.95 -20.20 -28.96
C GLU A 23 -7.44 -19.89 -28.83
N ASP A 24 -8.28 -20.48 -29.66
CA ASP A 24 -9.74 -20.31 -29.59
C ASP A 24 -10.33 -20.70 -28.23
N ALA A 25 -9.81 -21.75 -27.60
CA ALA A 25 -10.25 -22.18 -26.29
C ALA A 25 -9.82 -21.19 -25.21
N VAL A 26 -8.59 -20.64 -25.28
CA VAL A 26 -8.10 -19.61 -24.36
C VAL A 26 -8.92 -18.33 -24.51
N LEU A 27 -9.20 -17.88 -25.74
CA LEU A 27 -10.03 -16.70 -26.00
C LEU A 27 -11.49 -16.90 -25.54
N SER A 28 -11.99 -18.12 -25.60
CA SER A 28 -13.33 -18.46 -25.07
C SER A 28 -13.42 -18.33 -23.57
N ILE A 29 -12.31 -18.58 -22.83
CA ILE A 29 -12.23 -18.50 -21.37
C ILE A 29 -11.95 -17.07 -20.91
N LEU A 30 -10.98 -16.40 -21.55
CA LEU A 30 -10.47 -15.10 -21.12
C LEU A 30 -11.13 -13.91 -21.84
N GLY A 31 -11.89 -14.18 -22.91
CA GLY A 31 -12.43 -13.13 -23.79
C GLY A 31 -11.42 -12.67 -24.85
N GLU A 32 -11.94 -11.94 -25.83
CA GLU A 32 -11.10 -11.30 -26.85
C GLU A 32 -10.29 -10.14 -26.27
N PRO A 33 -9.02 -9.97 -26.70
CA PRO A 33 -8.21 -8.87 -26.20
C PRO A 33 -8.77 -7.51 -26.62
N SER A 34 -8.93 -6.61 -25.66
CA SER A 34 -9.30 -5.22 -25.92
C SER A 34 -8.08 -4.43 -26.39
N LEU A 35 -8.18 -3.86 -27.58
CA LEU A 35 -7.07 -3.15 -28.23
C LEU A 35 -7.31 -1.66 -28.31
N ASN A 36 -6.28 -0.86 -28.04
CA ASN A 36 -6.26 0.57 -28.30
C ASN A 36 -5.19 0.89 -29.34
N LYS A 37 -5.61 1.51 -30.46
CA LYS A 37 -4.65 1.96 -31.46
C LYS A 37 -3.79 3.10 -30.91
N VAL A 38 -2.49 3.02 -31.16
CA VAL A 38 -1.58 4.12 -30.86
C VAL A 38 -1.64 5.10 -32.03
N TYR A 39 -1.91 6.37 -31.76
CA TYR A 39 -1.95 7.43 -32.75
C TYR A 39 -0.69 8.30 -32.60
N ASP A 40 -0.17 8.76 -33.77
CA ASP A 40 0.88 9.78 -33.80
C ASP A 40 0.20 11.16 -33.81
N PRO A 41 0.34 11.96 -32.73
CA PRO A 41 -0.33 13.27 -32.66
C PRO A 41 0.17 14.27 -33.69
N ASP A 42 1.35 14.04 -34.27
CA ASP A 42 1.97 14.90 -35.29
C ASP A 42 1.67 14.45 -36.72
N SER A 43 0.85 13.40 -36.88
CA SER A 43 0.50 12.83 -38.20
C SER A 43 -0.96 13.10 -38.52
N ASP A 44 -1.22 13.82 -39.61
CA ASP A 44 -2.55 14.03 -40.18
C ASP A 44 -3.16 12.76 -40.84
N THR A 45 -2.46 11.65 -40.79
CA THR A 45 -2.88 10.37 -41.36
C THR A 45 -2.86 9.25 -40.35
N ASP A 46 -3.84 8.35 -40.39
CA ASP A 46 -3.94 7.13 -39.57
C ASP A 46 -2.76 6.16 -39.75
N ASN A 47 -1.70 6.57 -40.42
CA ASN A 47 -0.53 5.76 -40.71
C ASN A 47 0.60 6.06 -39.73
N HIS A 48 0.84 5.12 -38.82
CA HIS A 48 2.02 5.07 -37.98
C HIS A 48 3.29 4.94 -38.82
N ASN A 49 4.01 6.04 -39.00
CA ASN A 49 5.33 6.05 -39.67
C ASN A 49 6.50 5.79 -38.72
N ASN A 50 6.24 5.54 -37.42
CA ASN A 50 7.30 5.20 -36.47
C ASN A 50 7.44 3.68 -36.33
N PRO A 51 8.46 3.06 -36.95
CA PRO A 51 8.65 1.60 -36.89
C PRO A 51 9.03 1.09 -35.48
N SER A 52 9.40 2.01 -34.56
CA SER A 52 9.75 1.67 -33.18
C SER A 52 8.57 1.76 -32.22
N ALA A 53 7.43 2.31 -32.65
CA ALA A 53 6.23 2.37 -31.83
C ALA A 53 5.31 1.18 -32.08
N PRO A 54 4.65 0.61 -31.06
CA PRO A 54 3.66 -0.43 -31.25
C PRO A 54 2.44 0.13 -32.00
N GLN A 55 1.83 -0.68 -32.83
CA GLN A 55 0.63 -0.28 -33.60
C GLN A 55 -0.61 -0.17 -32.71
N TYR A 56 -0.64 -0.91 -31.62
CA TYR A 56 -1.71 -0.94 -30.63
C TYR A 56 -1.16 -1.30 -29.24
N LEU A 57 -1.93 -0.95 -28.23
CA LEU A 57 -1.77 -1.39 -26.86
C LEU A 57 -2.89 -2.37 -26.53
N VAL A 58 -2.58 -3.36 -25.71
CA VAL A 58 -3.58 -4.33 -25.20
C VAL A 58 -3.96 -3.86 -23.80
N TYR A 59 -5.26 -3.72 -23.54
CA TYR A 59 -5.74 -3.45 -22.19
C TYR A 59 -5.55 -4.69 -21.29
N PRO A 60 -5.34 -4.46 -19.99
CA PRO A 60 -5.34 -5.55 -19.01
C PRO A 60 -6.64 -6.37 -19.13
N LEU A 61 -6.53 -7.65 -18.84
CA LEU A 61 -7.67 -8.55 -18.79
C LEU A 61 -8.68 -8.10 -17.72
N ALA A 62 -9.97 -8.11 -18.09
CA ALA A 62 -11.06 -7.86 -17.16
C ALA A 62 -11.32 -9.13 -16.33
N TRP A 63 -10.67 -9.25 -15.18
CA TRP A 63 -10.71 -10.45 -14.33
C TRP A 63 -12.09 -10.77 -13.76
N ASP A 64 -12.96 -9.77 -13.64
CA ASP A 64 -14.38 -9.92 -13.23
C ASP A 64 -15.23 -10.69 -14.25
N THR A 65 -14.77 -10.80 -15.48
CA THR A 65 -15.43 -11.58 -16.54
C THR A 65 -14.92 -13.01 -16.64
N VAL A 66 -13.82 -13.35 -15.98
CA VAL A 66 -13.24 -14.70 -15.99
C VAL A 66 -13.92 -15.58 -14.96
N ASP A 67 -14.34 -16.78 -15.36
CA ASP A 67 -14.97 -17.72 -14.42
C ASP A 67 -13.98 -18.11 -13.31
N SER A 68 -14.46 -18.06 -12.08
CA SER A 68 -13.68 -18.34 -10.88
C SER A 68 -13.07 -19.76 -10.85
N GLU A 69 -13.59 -20.69 -11.63
CA GLU A 69 -13.01 -22.04 -11.74
C GLU A 69 -11.61 -22.04 -12.40
N HIS A 70 -11.30 -21.01 -13.20
CA HIS A 70 -10.00 -20.83 -13.82
C HIS A 70 -9.00 -20.06 -12.95
N ILE A 71 -9.45 -19.46 -11.87
CA ILE A 71 -8.61 -18.71 -10.92
C ILE A 71 -8.25 -19.63 -9.74
N SER A 72 -6.99 -20.04 -9.65
CA SER A 72 -6.53 -20.85 -8.52
C SER A 72 -6.51 -20.03 -7.22
N SER A 73 -6.76 -20.71 -6.09
CA SER A 73 -6.51 -20.15 -4.77
C SER A 73 -5.01 -20.00 -4.45
N ASP A 74 -4.15 -20.63 -5.27
CA ASP A 74 -2.70 -20.50 -5.12
C ASP A 74 -2.25 -19.13 -5.61
N ILE A 75 -1.43 -18.47 -4.81
CA ILE A 75 -0.83 -17.20 -5.17
C ILE A 75 0.64 -17.39 -5.58
N CYS A 76 1.15 -16.45 -6.36
CA CYS A 76 2.54 -16.35 -6.75
C CYS A 76 3.03 -14.94 -6.44
N VAL A 77 4.14 -14.83 -5.72
CA VAL A 77 4.86 -13.58 -5.56
C VAL A 77 5.81 -13.46 -6.75
N ILE A 78 5.80 -12.32 -7.40
CA ILE A 78 6.62 -12.01 -8.58
C ILE A 78 7.51 -10.80 -8.31
N ASP A 79 8.28 -10.40 -9.29
CA ASP A 79 9.17 -9.23 -9.31
C ASP A 79 10.18 -9.22 -8.16
N PHE A 80 11.17 -10.10 -8.28
CA PHE A 80 12.33 -10.14 -7.38
C PHE A 80 13.49 -9.28 -7.88
N GLY A 81 13.25 -8.34 -8.79
CA GLY A 81 14.27 -7.47 -9.38
C GLY A 81 15.00 -6.62 -8.36
N GLU A 82 14.30 -6.12 -7.35
CA GLU A 82 14.84 -5.34 -6.24
C GLU A 82 15.37 -6.21 -5.07
N SER A 83 15.36 -7.55 -5.22
CA SER A 83 15.77 -8.45 -4.13
C SER A 83 17.28 -8.54 -3.99
N PHE A 84 17.77 -8.55 -2.76
CA PHE A 84 19.20 -8.60 -2.47
C PHE A 84 19.53 -9.45 -1.23
N ALA A 85 20.81 -9.80 -1.08
CA ALA A 85 21.30 -10.45 0.14
C ALA A 85 21.40 -9.40 1.26
N ALA A 86 20.93 -9.72 2.46
CA ALA A 86 21.00 -8.81 3.61
C ALA A 86 22.41 -8.29 3.93
N SER A 87 23.44 -9.03 3.50
CA SER A 87 24.85 -8.63 3.65
C SER A 87 25.35 -7.64 2.60
N GLN A 88 24.56 -7.36 1.56
CA GLN A 88 24.93 -6.51 0.43
C GLN A 88 23.73 -5.64 -0.02
N PRO A 89 23.30 -4.71 0.83
CA PRO A 89 22.20 -3.81 0.46
C PRO A 89 22.65 -2.88 -0.69
N PRO A 90 21.80 -2.60 -1.69
CA PRO A 90 22.10 -1.63 -2.73
C PRO A 90 22.09 -0.20 -2.15
N GLU A 91 22.72 0.73 -2.88
CA GLU A 91 22.78 2.15 -2.48
C GLU A 91 21.41 2.87 -2.59
N ALA A 92 20.56 2.41 -3.51
CA ALA A 92 19.22 2.94 -3.71
C ALA A 92 18.22 1.81 -3.88
N LEU A 93 17.00 2.02 -3.40
CA LEU A 93 15.90 1.07 -3.46
C LEU A 93 14.68 1.74 -4.07
N GLY A 94 14.08 1.12 -5.08
CA GLY A 94 12.90 1.60 -5.80
C GLY A 94 11.57 1.27 -5.11
N ILE A 95 11.50 1.34 -3.77
CA ILE A 95 10.29 0.96 -3.02
C ILE A 95 9.27 2.11 -3.05
N PRO A 96 8.01 1.85 -3.46
CA PRO A 96 6.97 2.87 -3.42
C PRO A 96 6.71 3.37 -2.00
N GLY A 97 6.51 4.69 -1.86
CA GLY A 97 6.33 5.38 -0.58
C GLY A 97 5.38 4.72 0.41
N PRO A 98 4.16 4.29 -0.01
CA PRO A 98 3.18 3.64 0.88
C PRO A 98 3.66 2.36 1.59
N TYR A 99 4.71 1.71 1.08
CA TYR A 99 5.27 0.46 1.65
C TYR A 99 6.64 0.67 2.28
N ARG A 100 7.22 1.86 2.15
CA ARG A 100 8.56 2.19 2.66
C ARG A 100 8.56 2.24 4.18
N SER A 101 9.50 1.53 4.80
CA SER A 101 9.62 1.51 6.27
C SER A 101 10.35 2.76 6.81
N PRO A 102 10.07 3.17 8.05
CA PRO A 102 10.65 4.39 8.61
C PRO A 102 12.18 4.33 8.75
N GLU A 103 12.76 3.17 9.09
CA GLU A 103 14.21 3.00 9.16
C GLU A 103 14.88 3.12 7.79
N LEU A 104 14.17 2.77 6.73
CA LEU A 104 14.67 2.94 5.38
C LEU A 104 14.73 4.42 5.00
N ILE A 105 13.71 5.19 5.36
CA ILE A 105 13.65 6.63 5.11
C ILE A 105 14.68 7.38 5.97
N LEU A 106 14.66 7.14 7.28
CA LEU A 106 15.40 7.94 8.26
C LEU A 106 16.86 7.54 8.40
N GLU A 107 17.19 6.27 8.16
CA GLU A 107 18.53 5.73 8.41
C GLU A 107 19.15 5.08 7.16
N GLN A 108 18.40 4.98 6.05
CA GLN A 108 18.80 4.27 4.82
C GLN A 108 19.22 2.81 5.10
N LYS A 109 18.57 2.20 6.10
CA LYS A 109 18.84 0.82 6.52
C LYS A 109 17.72 -0.09 6.09
N ALA A 110 18.02 -0.95 5.13
CA ALA A 110 17.14 -2.03 4.71
C ALA A 110 17.42 -3.31 5.50
N GLY A 111 16.37 -4.01 5.89
CA GLY A 111 16.51 -5.24 6.65
C GLY A 111 15.24 -6.11 6.62
N TYR A 112 15.28 -7.28 7.25
CA TYR A 112 14.08 -8.14 7.40
C TYR A 112 12.91 -7.43 8.06
N GLY A 113 13.19 -6.44 8.91
CA GLY A 113 12.15 -5.57 9.47
C GLY A 113 11.40 -4.79 8.41
N SER A 114 12.10 -4.30 7.38
CA SER A 114 11.49 -3.55 6.29
C SER A 114 10.56 -4.42 5.42
N ASP A 115 10.91 -5.69 5.18
CA ASP A 115 10.00 -6.67 4.54
C ASP A 115 8.72 -6.89 5.36
N LEU A 116 8.86 -6.97 6.69
CA LEU A 116 7.70 -7.15 7.58
C LEU A 116 6.80 -5.91 7.64
N TRP A 117 7.37 -4.73 7.52
CA TRP A 117 6.61 -3.50 7.38
C TRP A 117 5.82 -3.49 6.07
N ALA A 118 6.49 -3.75 4.94
CA ALA A 118 5.84 -3.85 3.64
C ALA A 118 4.72 -4.91 3.63
N LEU A 119 4.96 -6.08 4.25
CA LEU A 119 3.93 -7.10 4.46
C LEU A 119 2.72 -6.55 5.23
N GLY A 120 2.93 -5.76 6.29
CA GLY A 120 1.84 -5.14 7.03
C GLY A 120 0.99 -4.21 6.17
N CYS A 121 1.64 -3.36 5.36
CA CYS A 121 0.96 -2.46 4.41
C CYS A 121 0.17 -3.26 3.37
N THR A 122 0.78 -4.30 2.80
CA THR A 122 0.17 -5.16 1.77
C THR A 122 -1.03 -5.95 2.31
N LEU A 123 -0.92 -6.52 3.52
CA LEU A 123 -2.05 -7.21 4.15
C LEU A 123 -3.23 -6.26 4.40
N PHE A 124 -2.95 -5.03 4.82
CA PHE A 124 -3.99 -4.01 4.95
C PHE A 124 -4.68 -3.74 3.61
N GLU A 125 -3.90 -3.56 2.55
CA GLU A 125 -4.42 -3.28 1.21
C GLU A 125 -5.23 -4.44 0.65
N ILE A 126 -4.75 -5.68 0.76
CA ILE A 126 -5.51 -6.89 0.38
C ILE A 126 -6.86 -6.93 1.08
N ARG A 127 -6.90 -6.59 2.39
CA ARG A 127 -8.13 -6.72 3.18
C ARG A 127 -9.09 -5.56 3.02
N THR A 128 -8.63 -4.39 2.59
CA THR A 128 -9.45 -3.17 2.54
C THR A 128 -9.59 -2.56 1.14
N GLY A 129 -8.77 -3.00 0.16
CA GLY A 129 -8.70 -2.39 -1.17
C GLY A 129 -8.07 -1.00 -1.20
N ARG A 130 -7.42 -0.57 -0.11
CA ARG A 130 -6.86 0.78 0.04
C ARG A 130 -5.47 0.72 0.65
N LYS A 131 -4.60 1.63 0.26
CA LYS A 131 -3.28 1.79 0.91
C LYS A 131 -3.46 2.31 2.34
N LEU A 132 -2.68 1.78 3.28
CA LEU A 132 -2.73 2.21 4.69
C LEU A 132 -2.17 3.62 4.85
N PHE A 133 -1.00 3.85 4.26
CA PHE A 133 -0.32 5.13 4.20
C PHE A 133 -0.57 5.72 2.80
N ASP A 134 -1.83 6.10 2.54
CA ASP A 134 -2.25 6.70 1.28
C ASP A 134 -1.81 8.17 1.28
N GLN A 135 -0.90 8.50 0.39
CA GLN A 135 -0.28 9.80 0.27
C GLN A 135 -0.25 10.26 -1.20
N PHE A 136 -0.24 11.56 -1.38
CA PHE A 136 -0.31 12.16 -2.71
C PHE A 136 1.02 12.05 -3.47
N ASP A 137 2.14 11.97 -2.73
CA ASP A 137 3.45 11.92 -3.32
C ASP A 137 4.41 11.05 -2.48
N ASP A 138 5.53 10.63 -3.05
CA ASP A 138 6.49 9.70 -2.46
C ASP A 138 7.65 10.42 -1.74
N GLU A 139 7.53 11.72 -1.43
CA GLU A 139 8.51 12.44 -0.65
C GLU A 139 8.61 11.86 0.78
N ASP A 140 9.83 11.79 1.29
CA ASP A 140 10.13 11.16 2.58
C ASP A 140 9.33 11.77 3.74
N ASP A 141 9.19 13.10 3.77
CA ASP A 141 8.44 13.79 4.82
C ASP A 141 6.93 13.50 4.76
N VAL A 142 6.37 13.35 3.56
CA VAL A 142 4.97 12.98 3.34
C VAL A 142 4.73 11.54 3.79
N CYS A 143 5.66 10.63 3.50
CA CYS A 143 5.61 9.25 3.98
C CYS A 143 5.63 9.17 5.52
N LEU A 144 6.54 9.90 6.16
CA LEU A 144 6.67 9.93 7.62
C LEU A 144 5.46 10.56 8.29
N ASP A 145 4.90 11.62 7.70
CA ASP A 145 3.68 12.26 8.17
C ASP A 145 2.49 11.28 8.15
N ALA A 146 2.29 10.56 7.06
CA ALA A 146 1.23 9.55 6.95
C ALA A 146 1.36 8.44 8.02
N MET A 147 2.60 8.03 8.33
CA MET A 147 2.85 7.05 9.40
C MET A 147 2.46 7.61 10.78
N VAL A 148 2.86 8.85 11.09
CA VAL A 148 2.55 9.49 12.38
C VAL A 148 1.06 9.69 12.57
N GLN A 149 0.33 10.03 11.52
CA GLN A 149 -1.13 10.15 11.58
C GLN A 149 -1.84 8.85 11.96
N VAL A 150 -1.26 7.69 11.66
CA VAL A 150 -1.87 6.38 11.96
C VAL A 150 -1.29 5.76 13.23
N LEU A 151 0.03 5.79 13.38
CA LEU A 151 0.75 5.05 14.42
C LEU A 151 1.15 5.90 15.62
N GLY A 152 1.06 7.23 15.50
CA GLY A 152 1.46 8.17 16.54
C GLY A 152 2.94 8.55 16.50
N ILE A 153 3.42 9.13 17.58
CA ILE A 153 4.78 9.68 17.68
C ILE A 153 5.85 8.60 17.48
N MET A 154 6.85 8.93 16.68
CA MET A 154 8.00 8.05 16.45
C MET A 154 8.90 7.98 17.69
N PRO A 155 9.66 6.89 17.90
CA PRO A 155 10.61 6.77 18.98
C PRO A 155 11.80 7.72 18.79
N GLU A 156 12.46 8.04 19.92
CA GLU A 156 13.74 8.72 19.90
C GLU A 156 14.86 7.81 19.34
N PRO A 157 15.83 8.34 18.60
CA PRO A 157 16.06 9.76 18.31
C PRO A 157 15.35 10.30 17.06
N TRP A 158 14.51 9.47 16.39
CA TRP A 158 13.87 9.82 15.12
C TRP A 158 12.98 11.06 15.26
N TRP A 159 12.18 11.12 16.32
CA TRP A 159 11.26 12.23 16.55
C TRP A 159 11.95 13.56 16.77
N SER A 160 12.93 13.61 17.67
CA SER A 160 13.52 14.89 18.10
C SER A 160 14.69 15.36 17.23
N THR A 161 15.42 14.42 16.59
CA THR A 161 16.73 14.70 16.01
C THR A 161 16.84 14.28 14.54
N THR A 162 16.38 13.08 14.18
CA THR A 162 16.65 12.53 12.84
C THR A 162 15.70 13.13 11.80
N TRP A 163 14.40 13.18 12.09
CA TRP A 163 13.42 13.81 11.21
C TRP A 163 13.35 15.34 11.46
N VAL A 164 14.17 16.09 10.75
CA VAL A 164 14.34 17.53 10.94
C VAL A 164 13.08 18.31 10.57
N GLU A 165 12.44 17.97 9.44
CA GLU A 165 11.24 18.65 8.93
C GLU A 165 10.00 18.44 9.82
N ARG A 166 10.03 17.46 10.70
CA ARG A 166 8.96 17.22 11.69
C ARG A 166 8.58 18.49 12.45
N LYS A 167 9.55 19.34 12.80
CA LYS A 167 9.33 20.57 13.56
C LYS A 167 8.46 21.62 12.86
N ARG A 168 8.30 21.47 11.55
CA ARG A 168 7.36 22.30 10.75
C ARG A 168 5.94 21.72 10.80
N LEU A 169 5.81 20.41 11.01
CA LEU A 169 4.56 19.67 10.94
C LEU A 169 3.94 19.43 12.33
N TYR A 170 4.77 19.26 13.35
CA TYR A 170 4.33 18.81 14.66
C TYR A 170 5.03 19.54 15.81
N GLU A 171 4.31 19.70 16.93
CA GLU A 171 4.90 20.14 18.20
C GLU A 171 5.85 19.08 18.78
N ASP A 172 6.72 19.53 19.71
CA ASP A 172 7.65 18.62 20.40
C ASP A 172 6.95 17.68 21.41
N ARG A 173 5.78 18.07 21.87
CA ARG A 173 5.00 17.34 22.87
C ARG A 173 3.86 16.53 22.23
N ALA A 174 3.45 15.49 22.92
CA ALA A 174 2.21 14.78 22.64
C ALA A 174 0.99 15.46 23.29
N ASP A 175 -0.19 15.12 22.79
CA ASP A 175 -1.44 15.43 23.48
C ASP A 175 -1.65 14.52 24.72
N ASP A 176 -2.77 14.71 25.43
CA ASP A 176 -3.08 13.99 26.68
C ASP A 176 -3.26 12.47 26.47
N VAL A 177 -3.44 12.03 25.22
CA VAL A 177 -3.57 10.60 24.84
C VAL A 177 -2.33 10.06 24.13
N GLY A 178 -1.24 10.85 24.05
CA GLY A 178 0.03 10.42 23.46
C GLY A 178 0.13 10.56 21.95
N LYS A 179 -0.79 11.30 21.30
CA LYS A 179 -0.74 11.56 19.86
C LYS A 179 0.09 12.81 19.54
N ALA A 180 0.63 12.82 18.32
CA ALA A 180 1.33 13.99 17.79
C ALA A 180 0.36 15.17 17.58
N ILE A 181 0.79 16.35 17.96
CA ILE A 181 0.03 17.60 17.79
C ILE A 181 0.51 18.28 16.52
N ALA A 182 -0.35 18.32 15.49
CA ALA A 182 -0.02 18.95 14.22
C ALA A 182 -0.01 20.48 14.33
N ILE A 183 0.89 21.11 13.57
CA ILE A 183 1.02 22.56 13.43
C ILE A 183 0.51 22.93 12.04
N TRP A 184 -0.41 23.88 12.00
CA TRP A 184 -0.93 24.45 10.75
C TRP A 184 -0.60 25.93 10.73
N ASP A 185 0.09 26.36 9.69
CA ASP A 185 0.34 27.79 9.45
C ASP A 185 -0.81 28.35 8.59
N GLN A 186 -1.57 29.27 9.13
CA GLN A 186 -2.60 29.98 8.36
C GLN A 186 -1.95 31.13 7.60
N GLU A 187 -1.80 30.95 6.29
CA GLU A 187 -1.36 32.05 5.41
C GLU A 187 -2.46 33.08 5.22
N GLN A 188 -2.12 34.37 5.40
CA GLN A 188 -2.98 35.47 4.98
C GLN A 188 -2.89 35.66 3.45
N HIS A 189 -3.88 36.35 2.90
CA HIS A 189 -3.99 36.63 1.46
C HIS A 189 -2.79 37.41 0.87
N ASP A 190 -1.94 37.99 1.72
CA ASP A 190 -0.73 38.72 1.36
C ASP A 190 0.56 37.88 1.47
N GLY A 191 0.44 36.59 1.78
CA GLY A 191 1.59 35.66 1.94
C GLY A 191 2.28 35.77 3.29
N THR A 192 1.75 36.57 4.24
CA THR A 192 2.26 36.60 5.61
C THR A 192 1.59 35.51 6.46
N VAL A 193 2.36 34.79 7.30
CA VAL A 193 1.82 33.85 8.28
C VAL A 193 1.24 34.66 9.44
N SER A 194 -0.09 34.66 9.59
CA SER A 194 -0.75 35.47 10.61
C SER A 194 -0.89 34.78 11.95
N GLU A 195 -1.02 33.48 11.96
CA GLU A 195 -1.26 32.74 13.18
C GLU A 195 -0.85 31.28 13.02
N ARG A 196 -0.08 30.77 14.00
CA ARG A 196 0.22 29.35 14.10
C ARG A 196 -0.92 28.68 14.85
N ILE A 197 -1.77 27.98 14.14
CA ILE A 197 -2.88 27.26 14.75
C ILE A 197 -2.39 25.90 15.20
N ILE A 198 -2.41 25.68 16.52
CA ILE A 198 -2.19 24.37 17.12
C ILE A 198 -3.53 23.66 17.16
N HIS A 199 -3.72 22.69 16.28
CA HIS A 199 -4.87 21.81 16.39
C HIS A 199 -4.60 20.74 17.45
N PRO A 200 -5.45 20.65 18.51
CA PRO A 200 -5.30 19.68 19.61
C PRO A 200 -5.58 18.23 19.21
N SER A 201 -5.46 17.94 18.06
CA SER A 201 -5.31 16.64 17.40
C SER A 201 -5.41 16.92 15.93
N VAL A 202 -4.67 16.25 15.13
CA VAL A 202 -5.10 15.90 13.77
C VAL A 202 -6.39 15.08 13.95
N ALA A 203 -7.31 15.63 14.73
CA ALA A 203 -8.33 14.92 15.47
C ALA A 203 -9.43 14.38 14.59
N GLU A 204 -9.57 14.88 13.40
CA GLU A 204 -10.52 14.31 12.44
C GLU A 204 -9.85 13.39 11.41
N GLY A 205 -8.53 13.38 11.32
CA GLY A 205 -7.75 12.57 10.37
C GLY A 205 -6.90 11.45 10.99
N ALA A 206 -6.38 11.61 12.21
CA ALA A 206 -5.53 10.62 12.88
C ALA A 206 -6.38 9.44 13.38
N ARG A 207 -6.56 8.47 12.52
CA ARG A 207 -7.35 7.27 12.81
C ARG A 207 -6.39 6.15 13.21
N SER A 208 -6.68 5.51 14.34
CA SER A 208 -6.00 4.28 14.74
C SER A 208 -6.11 3.22 13.65
N LEU A 209 -5.26 2.19 13.70
CA LEU A 209 -5.38 1.03 12.79
C LEU A 209 -6.81 0.46 12.77
N SER A 210 -7.46 0.40 13.94
CA SER A 210 -8.85 -0.06 14.04
C SER A 210 -9.82 0.85 13.28
N ASP A 211 -9.62 2.17 13.34
CA ASP A 211 -10.47 3.13 12.61
C ASP A 211 -10.22 3.08 11.10
N LYS A 212 -8.96 2.85 10.69
CA LYS A 212 -8.62 2.63 9.27
C LYS A 212 -9.27 1.37 8.70
N LEU A 213 -9.49 0.34 9.52
CA LEU A 213 -10.16 -0.90 9.14
C LEU A 213 -11.69 -0.81 9.16
N ALA A 214 -12.27 0.13 9.92
CA ALA A 214 -13.71 0.24 10.12
C ALA A 214 -14.54 0.37 8.82
N PRO A 215 -14.08 1.08 7.77
CA PRO A 215 -14.80 1.17 6.51
C PRO A 215 -14.95 -0.15 5.73
N GLY A 216 -14.20 -1.19 6.11
CA GLY A 216 -14.25 -2.47 5.40
C GLY A 216 -13.61 -2.45 4.01
N LEU A 217 -13.98 -3.42 3.19
CA LEU A 217 -13.51 -3.57 1.81
C LEU A 217 -14.54 -3.02 0.84
N TRP A 218 -14.09 -2.13 -0.04
CA TRP A 218 -14.87 -1.62 -1.15
C TRP A 218 -14.33 -2.17 -2.47
N HIS A 219 -15.15 -2.89 -3.22
CA HIS A 219 -14.83 -3.28 -4.58
C HIS A 219 -15.44 -2.25 -5.54
N LEU A 220 -14.57 -1.63 -6.34
CA LEU A 220 -15.00 -0.82 -7.48
C LEU A 220 -15.18 -1.79 -8.65
N SER A 221 -16.42 -2.14 -8.99
CA SER A 221 -16.69 -2.90 -10.21
C SER A 221 -16.55 -1.98 -11.42
N GLY A 222 -15.65 -2.35 -12.36
CA GLY A 222 -15.20 -1.49 -13.48
C GLY A 222 -16.26 -1.10 -14.51
N GLU A 223 -17.44 -1.72 -14.57
CA GLU A 223 -18.43 -1.47 -15.62
C GLU A 223 -19.84 -1.08 -15.14
N SER A 224 -20.13 -1.15 -13.88
CA SER A 224 -21.44 -0.76 -13.36
C SER A 224 -21.30 0.33 -12.31
N ARG A 225 -21.39 1.58 -12.71
CA ARG A 225 -21.67 2.71 -11.81
C ARG A 225 -22.99 2.43 -11.09
N GLY A 226 -22.97 1.64 -10.01
CA GLY A 226 -24.17 1.35 -9.23
C GLY A 226 -24.15 0.12 -8.33
N SER A 227 -23.15 -0.74 -8.40
CA SER A 227 -23.01 -1.86 -7.46
C SER A 227 -21.63 -1.89 -6.82
N ASP A 228 -21.37 -0.90 -5.97
CA ASP A 228 -20.23 -0.97 -5.05
C ASP A 228 -20.49 -2.14 -4.10
N HIS A 229 -19.71 -3.20 -4.21
CA HIS A 229 -19.79 -4.30 -3.27
C HIS A 229 -18.96 -3.95 -2.05
N HIS A 230 -19.67 -3.65 -0.97
CA HIS A 230 -19.08 -3.41 0.34
C HIS A 230 -19.07 -4.69 1.14
N ARG A 231 -17.89 -5.09 1.64
CA ARG A 231 -17.74 -6.19 2.59
C ARG A 231 -17.25 -5.65 3.93
N GLU A 232 -18.08 -5.73 4.92
CA GLU A 232 -17.76 -5.33 6.29
C GLU A 232 -16.65 -6.21 6.89
N ILE A 233 -15.88 -5.63 7.79
CA ILE A 233 -14.96 -6.35 8.67
C ILE A 233 -15.65 -6.44 10.04
N SER A 234 -15.90 -7.65 10.53
CA SER A 234 -16.54 -7.83 11.82
C SER A 234 -15.72 -7.18 12.95
N PRO A 235 -16.35 -6.74 14.05
CA PRO A 235 -15.61 -6.16 15.18
C PRO A 235 -14.52 -7.08 15.73
N ARG A 236 -14.74 -8.39 15.72
CA ARG A 236 -13.75 -9.38 16.16
C ARG A 236 -12.58 -9.50 15.20
N GLU A 237 -12.85 -9.63 13.90
CA GLU A 237 -11.80 -9.64 12.88
C GLU A 237 -10.99 -8.36 12.93
N ARG A 238 -11.67 -7.21 13.00
CA ARG A 238 -11.03 -5.90 13.09
C ARG A 238 -10.07 -5.80 14.27
N ALA A 239 -10.45 -6.29 15.44
CA ALA A 239 -9.60 -6.29 16.61
C ALA A 239 -8.35 -7.17 16.42
N LEU A 240 -8.52 -8.39 15.90
CA LEU A 240 -7.42 -9.31 15.62
C LEU A 240 -6.49 -8.78 14.53
N PHE A 241 -7.05 -8.19 13.48
CA PHE A 241 -6.25 -7.67 12.39
C PHE A 241 -5.49 -6.40 12.79
N ALA A 242 -6.13 -5.48 13.52
CA ALA A 242 -5.44 -4.32 14.08
C ALA A 242 -4.30 -4.71 15.00
N ASP A 243 -4.45 -5.78 15.80
CA ASP A 243 -3.39 -6.31 16.65
C ASP A 243 -2.22 -6.88 15.83
N LEU A 244 -2.47 -7.66 14.77
CA LEU A 244 -1.43 -8.13 13.85
C LEU A 244 -0.69 -6.97 13.19
N LEU A 245 -1.43 -6.01 12.64
CA LEU A 245 -0.85 -4.85 11.98
C LEU A 245 0.00 -4.02 12.95
N SER A 246 -0.44 -3.83 14.19
CA SER A 246 0.35 -3.09 15.20
C SER A 246 1.70 -3.74 15.49
N LYS A 247 1.79 -5.07 15.41
CA LYS A 247 3.01 -5.84 15.60
C LYS A 247 3.93 -5.82 14.38
N LEU A 248 3.38 -5.78 13.17
CA LEU A 248 4.12 -5.65 11.92
C LEU A 248 4.62 -4.21 11.69
N LEU A 249 3.80 -3.22 12.05
CA LEU A 249 4.04 -1.79 11.82
C LEU A 249 4.60 -1.09 13.07
N THR A 250 5.30 -1.82 13.92
CA THR A 250 6.06 -1.22 15.01
C THR A 250 7.24 -0.43 14.44
N TYR A 251 7.44 0.81 14.89
CA TYR A 251 8.51 1.68 14.39
C TYR A 251 9.89 1.04 14.52
N ALA A 252 10.25 0.53 15.70
CA ALA A 252 11.52 -0.13 15.95
C ALA A 252 11.59 -1.49 15.24
N PRO A 253 12.43 -1.67 14.20
CA PRO A 253 12.44 -2.90 13.39
C PRO A 253 12.77 -4.15 14.20
N GLU A 254 13.59 -4.04 15.24
CA GLU A 254 13.96 -5.15 16.13
C GLU A 254 12.83 -5.61 17.07
N LYS A 255 11.78 -4.78 17.22
CA LYS A 255 10.57 -5.11 18.00
C LYS A 255 9.42 -5.63 17.16
N ARG A 256 9.54 -5.61 15.83
CA ARG A 256 8.52 -6.17 14.95
C ARG A 256 8.39 -7.67 15.15
N ILE A 257 7.16 -8.16 15.03
CA ILE A 257 6.87 -9.59 15.06
C ILE A 257 7.66 -10.30 13.95
N SER A 258 8.23 -11.49 14.23
CA SER A 258 8.88 -12.28 13.19
C SER A 258 7.85 -12.86 12.21
N ALA A 259 8.27 -13.18 10.97
CA ALA A 259 7.40 -13.81 9.98
C ALA A 259 6.78 -15.13 10.51
N SER A 260 7.58 -15.96 11.19
CA SER A 260 7.10 -17.21 11.79
C SER A 260 6.06 -16.98 12.89
N SER A 261 6.23 -15.93 13.71
CA SER A 261 5.27 -15.57 14.76
C SER A 261 4.01 -14.94 14.16
N ALA A 262 4.16 -14.12 13.12
CA ALA A 262 3.05 -13.54 12.40
C ALA A 262 2.15 -14.60 11.79
N LEU A 263 2.72 -15.63 11.16
CA LEU A 263 2.00 -16.76 10.58
C LEU A 263 1.16 -17.55 11.63
N GLN A 264 1.57 -17.51 12.91
CA GLN A 264 0.84 -18.15 14.01
C GLN A 264 -0.20 -17.24 14.67
N HIS A 265 -0.35 -15.99 14.17
CA HIS A 265 -1.27 -15.02 14.76
C HIS A 265 -2.72 -15.45 14.61
N GLU A 266 -3.54 -15.14 15.61
CA GLU A 266 -4.95 -15.56 15.67
C GLU A 266 -5.79 -15.03 14.49
N TRP A 267 -5.41 -13.93 13.86
CA TRP A 267 -6.08 -13.42 12.67
C TRP A 267 -6.05 -14.42 11.51
N PHE A 268 -4.94 -15.13 11.27
CA PHE A 268 -4.86 -16.16 10.22
C PHE A 268 -5.66 -17.43 10.53
N LYS A 269 -6.05 -17.62 11.80
CA LYS A 269 -6.90 -18.74 12.26
C LYS A 269 -8.39 -18.34 12.31
N TYR A 270 -8.66 -17.05 12.15
CA TYR A 270 -10.03 -16.55 12.21
C TYR A 270 -10.83 -16.98 10.97
N ASN A 271 -12.02 -17.54 11.21
CA ASN A 271 -12.96 -17.93 10.16
C ASN A 271 -14.35 -17.42 10.56
N GLU A 272 -14.94 -16.54 9.77
CA GLU A 272 -16.27 -15.99 10.00
C GLU A 272 -17.37 -17.06 9.99
N ASN A 273 -17.15 -18.20 9.32
CA ASN A 273 -18.16 -19.25 9.15
C ASN A 273 -18.24 -20.25 10.32
N ILE A 274 -17.48 -20.03 11.41
CA ILE A 274 -17.44 -20.93 12.57
C ILE A 274 -18.09 -20.25 13.80
N GLN A 275 -19.18 -19.51 13.62
CA GLN A 275 -20.01 -19.03 14.74
C GLN A 275 -21.42 -19.55 14.64
#